data_03b2747485d9f653da59343b2ee36ad0
#
_entry.id   03b2747485d9f653da59343b2ee36ad0
#
_cell.length_a   1.000
_cell.length_b   1.000
_cell.length_c   1.000
_cell.angle_alpha   90.00
_cell.angle_beta   90.00
_cell.angle_gamma   90.00
#
_symmetry.space_group_name_H-M   'P 1'
#
loop_
_entity.id
_entity.type
_entity.pdbx_description
1 polymer ?
#
loop_
_entity_poly.entity_id
_entity_poly.type
_entity_poly.pdbx_seq_one_letter_code
_entity_poly.pdbx_strand_id
1 'polypeptide(L)'
;DRLAAEFADELNNLGVRVSNLERNADMVKWTGELRYRYWSYRHEDADKANKDQLQLRLFPTAEVNDHWKVKARLTASNNMKTDESSDVKLTYAYADGNYGKFNLKLGKMPLYSNVDEGLVVDDFFSGAQASYGNKFKVLVEAGRWNLGDANKGIAAATDKAANYQGAELSYADGKFYGGVGYRHFSSEAFKRVTNGYNNSGSPQDKADIWSVGAKYSFDKNLALGGSYAKNTKADKLDHSGSIQLDYKGAKKTDMGSWGAYVAYRHVAANASLAPTYSTDQLGSATIYGTKGWDFGVGYVPFKNVLTQVQYFNGKELTTDDKVQTLYGRVSFFF
;
A
#
# COMPACT_ATOMS: atom_id res chain seq x y z
N ASP A 1 42.36 -42.14 -13.12
CA ASP A 1 41.13 -42.23 -12.28
C ASP A 1 41.25 -41.58 -10.90
N ARG A 2 42.41 -41.80 -10.19
CA ARG A 2 42.62 -41.23 -8.85
C ARG A 2 42.71 -39.70 -8.86
N LEU A 3 43.39 -39.10 -9.84
CA LEU A 3 43.54 -37.66 -10.00
C LEU A 3 42.18 -37.00 -10.32
N ALA A 4 41.34 -37.66 -11.13
CA ALA A 4 40.01 -37.14 -11.48
C ALA A 4 39.04 -37.15 -10.25
N ALA A 5 39.17 -38.14 -9.37
CA ALA A 5 38.39 -38.19 -8.13
C ALA A 5 38.83 -37.10 -7.12
N GLU A 6 40.16 -36.90 -6.94
CA GLU A 6 40.70 -35.83 -6.09
C GLU A 6 40.28 -34.41 -6.60
N PHE A 7 40.31 -34.16 -7.92
CA PHE A 7 39.82 -32.91 -8.52
C PHE A 7 38.30 -32.72 -8.34
N ALA A 8 37.51 -33.79 -8.44
CA ALA A 8 36.06 -33.70 -8.22
C ALA A 8 35.73 -33.39 -6.73
N ASP A 9 36.48 -33.98 -5.80
CA ASP A 9 36.30 -33.69 -4.37
C ASP A 9 36.75 -32.26 -4.01
N GLU A 10 37.86 -31.77 -4.57
CA GLU A 10 38.29 -30.37 -4.42
C GLU A 10 37.30 -29.38 -5.01
N LEU A 11 36.76 -29.64 -6.22
CA LEU A 11 35.72 -28.81 -6.84
C LEU A 11 34.44 -28.78 -6.04
N ASN A 12 34.00 -29.91 -5.49
CA ASN A 12 32.84 -29.97 -4.58
C ASN A 12 33.10 -29.19 -3.28
N ASN A 13 34.27 -29.35 -2.67
CA ASN A 13 34.67 -28.60 -1.50
C ASN A 13 34.77 -27.09 -1.77
N LEU A 14 35.32 -26.69 -2.94
CA LEU A 14 35.35 -25.28 -3.35
C LEU A 14 33.94 -24.74 -3.57
N GLY A 15 33.06 -25.49 -4.22
CA GLY A 15 31.67 -25.15 -4.43
C GLY A 15 30.90 -24.93 -3.13
N VAL A 16 31.09 -25.80 -2.14
CA VAL A 16 30.53 -25.66 -0.79
C VAL A 16 31.10 -24.45 -0.06
N ARG A 17 32.39 -24.17 -0.18
CA ARG A 17 33.04 -23.01 0.46
C ARG A 17 32.61 -21.71 -0.20
N VAL A 18 32.49 -21.66 -1.53
CA VAL A 18 31.98 -20.48 -2.26
C VAL A 18 30.51 -20.25 -1.89
N SER A 19 29.68 -21.27 -1.88
CA SER A 19 28.27 -21.16 -1.46
C SER A 19 28.13 -20.69 -0.02
N ASN A 20 28.97 -21.15 0.91
CA ASN A 20 29.00 -20.69 2.30
C ASN A 20 29.53 -19.26 2.44
N LEU A 21 30.51 -18.86 1.64
CA LEU A 21 31.02 -17.48 1.58
C LEU A 21 29.97 -16.53 1.01
N GLU A 22 29.31 -16.91 -0.09
CA GLU A 22 28.20 -16.15 -0.66
C GLU A 22 27.03 -16.03 0.33
N ARG A 23 26.69 -17.12 1.01
CA ARG A 23 25.64 -17.12 2.05
C ARG A 23 26.01 -16.26 3.26
N ASN A 24 27.27 -16.22 3.68
CA ASN A 24 27.74 -15.42 4.80
C ASN A 24 28.03 -13.97 4.43
N ALA A 25 28.43 -13.69 3.18
CA ALA A 25 28.68 -12.34 2.71
C ALA A 25 27.38 -11.56 2.50
N ASP A 26 26.26 -12.25 2.17
CA ASP A 26 24.98 -11.67 1.84
C ASP A 26 23.88 -11.98 2.88
N MET A 27 24.22 -12.05 4.18
CA MET A 27 23.21 -12.26 5.22
C MET A 27 22.12 -11.20 5.23
N VAL A 28 22.43 -9.99 4.75
CA VAL A 28 21.48 -8.90 4.58
C VAL A 28 21.53 -8.37 3.16
N LYS A 29 20.48 -8.64 2.40
CA LYS A 29 20.31 -8.07 1.05
C LYS A 29 19.69 -6.69 1.14
N TRP A 30 20.32 -5.72 0.48
CA TRP A 30 19.85 -4.36 0.38
C TRP A 30 19.30 -4.11 -1.01
N THR A 31 18.09 -3.60 -1.08
CA THR A 31 17.51 -3.01 -2.29
C THR A 31 17.01 -1.63 -1.95
N GLY A 32 16.81 -0.80 -2.96
CA GLY A 32 16.40 0.57 -2.70
C GLY A 32 15.57 1.19 -3.81
N GLU A 33 14.99 2.33 -3.48
CA GLU A 33 14.28 3.21 -4.39
C GLU A 33 14.60 4.67 -4.03
N LEU A 34 15.13 5.42 -4.98
CA LEU A 34 15.11 6.87 -4.94
C LEU A 34 13.96 7.34 -5.83
N ARG A 35 13.03 8.14 -5.28
CA ARG A 35 11.91 8.65 -6.04
C ARG A 35 11.69 10.14 -5.84
N TYR A 36 11.47 10.84 -6.95
CA TYR A 36 10.93 12.18 -6.97
C TYR A 36 9.43 12.11 -7.22
N ARG A 37 8.66 12.92 -6.48
CA ARG A 37 7.20 13.02 -6.61
C ARG A 37 6.77 14.46 -6.64
N TYR A 38 5.82 14.76 -7.51
CA TYR A 38 5.18 16.05 -7.64
C TYR A 38 3.67 15.91 -7.54
N TRP A 39 3.03 16.78 -6.78
CA TRP A 39 1.58 16.90 -6.73
C TRP A 39 1.17 18.34 -7.01
N SER A 40 0.08 18.51 -7.76
CA SER A 40 -0.59 19.77 -7.96
C SER A 40 -2.07 19.59 -7.69
N TYR A 41 -2.52 20.12 -6.57
CA TYR A 41 -3.90 20.06 -6.11
C TYR A 41 -4.65 21.33 -6.56
N ARG A 42 -5.87 21.16 -7.02
CA ARG A 42 -6.81 22.22 -7.36
C ARG A 42 -8.13 21.92 -6.66
N HIS A 43 -8.68 22.90 -6.01
CA HIS A 43 -10.00 22.91 -5.40
C HIS A 43 -10.70 24.21 -5.82
N GLU A 44 -12.01 24.17 -6.14
CA GLU A 44 -12.75 25.32 -6.66
C GLU A 44 -12.68 26.52 -5.71
N ASP A 45 -12.86 26.26 -4.40
CA ASP A 45 -12.91 27.29 -3.35
C ASP A 45 -11.60 27.41 -2.55
N ALA A 46 -10.48 26.91 -3.06
CA ALA A 46 -9.20 26.99 -2.35
C ALA A 46 -8.04 27.34 -3.28
N ASP A 47 -7.01 27.95 -2.71
CA ASP A 47 -5.77 28.23 -3.42
C ASP A 47 -5.10 26.94 -3.92
N LYS A 48 -4.44 27.07 -5.06
CA LYS A 48 -3.62 26.02 -5.62
C LYS A 48 -2.53 25.56 -4.65
N ALA A 49 -2.50 24.29 -4.31
CA ALA A 49 -1.46 23.68 -3.52
C ALA A 49 -0.56 22.78 -4.38
N ASN A 50 0.75 22.96 -4.26
CA ASN A 50 1.75 22.10 -4.89
C ASN A 50 2.66 21.50 -3.83
N LYS A 51 3.06 20.24 -4.03
CA LYS A 51 3.99 19.52 -3.17
C LYS A 51 5.06 18.84 -4.02
N ASP A 52 6.31 19.06 -3.66
CA ASP A 52 7.49 18.43 -4.28
C ASP A 52 8.23 17.63 -3.22
N GLN A 53 8.52 16.38 -3.53
CA GLN A 53 9.20 15.51 -2.56
C GLN A 53 10.21 14.60 -3.25
N LEU A 54 11.45 14.61 -2.75
CA LEU A 54 12.42 13.54 -2.98
C LEU A 54 12.35 12.56 -1.80
N GLN A 55 12.39 11.25 -2.08
CA GLN A 55 12.34 10.24 -1.04
C GLN A 55 13.28 9.09 -1.36
N LEU A 56 14.18 8.77 -0.41
CA LEU A 56 15.01 7.57 -0.42
C LEU A 56 14.36 6.50 0.46
N ARG A 57 14.27 5.29 -0.06
CA ARG A 57 13.81 4.08 0.64
C ARG A 57 14.85 3.00 0.52
N LEU A 58 15.21 2.38 1.63
CA LEU A 58 16.07 1.22 1.68
C LEU A 58 15.30 0.04 2.28
N PHE A 59 15.45 -1.13 1.67
CA PHE A 59 14.73 -2.35 2.03
C PHE A 59 15.70 -3.48 2.40
N PRO A 60 16.29 -3.45 3.61
CA PRO A 60 17.10 -4.57 4.10
C PRO A 60 16.23 -5.81 4.33
N THR A 61 16.73 -6.95 3.87
CA THR A 61 16.13 -8.28 4.11
C THR A 61 17.22 -9.22 4.59
N ALA A 62 17.07 -9.74 5.81
CA ALA A 62 17.98 -10.72 6.40
C ALA A 62 17.35 -12.12 6.43
N GLU A 63 18.07 -13.14 6.04
CA GLU A 63 17.69 -14.54 6.23
C GLU A 63 18.11 -15.01 7.63
N VAL A 64 17.15 -15.44 8.44
CA VAL A 64 17.41 -15.98 9.78
C VAL A 64 17.66 -17.47 9.70
N ASN A 65 16.81 -18.18 8.94
CA ASN A 65 16.91 -19.61 8.63
C ASN A 65 15.99 -19.93 7.43
N ASP A 66 15.83 -21.19 7.11
CA ASP A 66 15.06 -21.66 5.95
C ASP A 66 13.57 -21.24 5.98
N HIS A 67 13.04 -20.94 7.15
CA HIS A 67 11.63 -20.53 7.32
C HIS A 67 11.46 -19.05 7.59
N TRP A 68 12.42 -18.39 8.24
CA TRP A 68 12.27 -17.02 8.74
C TRP A 68 13.18 -16.03 8.03
N LYS A 69 12.59 -14.88 7.68
CA LYS A 69 13.29 -13.68 7.20
C LYS A 69 12.90 -12.48 8.04
N VAL A 70 13.80 -11.55 8.23
CA VAL A 70 13.51 -10.24 8.79
C VAL A 70 13.52 -9.24 7.64
N LYS A 71 12.45 -8.44 7.53
CA LYS A 71 12.30 -7.41 6.52
C LYS A 71 12.10 -6.06 7.19
N ALA A 72 12.77 -5.03 6.67
CA ALA A 72 12.60 -3.68 7.17
C ALA A 72 12.55 -2.65 6.03
N ARG A 73 12.11 -1.43 6.35
CA ARG A 73 12.19 -0.28 5.46
C ARG A 73 12.67 0.94 6.23
N LEU A 74 13.76 1.52 5.77
CA LEU A 74 14.23 2.83 6.18
C LEU A 74 13.76 3.85 5.13
N THR A 75 13.29 5.00 5.58
CA THR A 75 12.80 6.06 4.69
C THR A 75 13.31 7.41 5.16
N ALA A 76 13.88 8.17 4.23
CA ALA A 76 14.18 9.58 4.39
C ALA A 76 13.51 10.39 3.28
N SER A 77 13.07 11.60 3.56
CA SER A 77 12.41 12.47 2.59
C SER A 77 12.98 13.87 2.66
N ASN A 78 12.98 14.56 1.53
CA ASN A 78 13.27 15.97 1.42
C ASN A 78 12.08 16.68 0.77
N ASN A 79 11.65 17.81 1.33
CA ASN A 79 10.70 18.72 0.71
C ASN A 79 11.49 19.62 -0.25
N MET A 80 11.40 19.34 -1.55
CA MET A 80 12.18 20.05 -2.57
C MET A 80 11.79 21.52 -2.73
N LYS A 81 10.64 21.93 -2.20
CA LYS A 81 10.18 23.31 -2.24
C LYS A 81 10.81 24.17 -1.14
N THR A 82 11.08 23.60 0.04
CA THR A 82 11.64 24.32 1.21
C THR A 82 13.05 23.86 1.55
N ASP A 83 13.57 22.85 0.84
CA ASP A 83 14.88 22.20 1.09
C ASP A 83 15.00 21.58 2.51
N GLU A 84 13.86 21.22 3.11
CA GLU A 84 13.80 20.60 4.43
C GLU A 84 13.87 19.08 4.32
N SER A 85 14.85 18.48 4.98
CA SER A 85 15.03 17.03 5.04
C SER A 85 14.40 16.46 6.32
N SER A 86 13.79 15.26 6.20
CA SER A 86 13.38 14.49 7.38
C SER A 86 14.52 13.62 7.90
N ASP A 87 14.44 13.27 9.17
CA ASP A 87 15.26 12.19 9.72
C ASP A 87 15.00 10.86 9.00
N VAL A 88 15.98 9.96 9.05
CA VAL A 88 15.80 8.58 8.61
C VAL A 88 14.88 7.87 9.58
N LYS A 89 13.74 7.40 9.08
CA LYS A 89 12.72 6.70 9.88
C LYS A 89 12.68 5.22 9.55
N LEU A 90 12.60 4.39 10.60
CA LEU A 90 12.22 2.99 10.45
C LEU A 90 10.72 2.92 10.17
N THR A 91 10.35 2.71 8.90
CA THR A 91 8.94 2.69 8.49
C THR A 91 8.24 1.41 8.92
N TYR A 92 8.91 0.27 8.73
CA TYR A 92 8.48 -1.03 9.24
C TYR A 92 9.68 -1.93 9.52
N ALA A 93 9.48 -2.90 10.41
CA ALA A 93 10.37 -4.03 10.63
C ALA A 93 9.55 -5.20 11.19
N TYR A 94 9.64 -6.36 10.54
CA TYR A 94 8.91 -7.55 10.95
C TYR A 94 9.64 -8.84 10.57
N ALA A 95 9.38 -9.90 11.35
CA ALA A 95 9.75 -11.26 11.01
C ALA A 95 8.67 -11.89 10.13
N ASP A 96 9.07 -12.59 9.07
CA ASP A 96 8.21 -13.25 8.07
C ASP A 96 8.56 -14.73 8.02
N GLY A 97 7.70 -15.56 8.60
CA GLY A 97 7.86 -17.00 8.71
C GLY A 97 6.98 -17.75 7.72
N ASN A 98 7.56 -18.66 6.93
CA ASN A 98 6.87 -19.45 5.91
C ASN A 98 6.99 -20.95 6.18
N TYR A 99 5.84 -21.64 6.27
CA TYR A 99 5.69 -23.06 6.54
C TYR A 99 4.71 -23.68 5.53
N GLY A 100 5.16 -23.83 4.30
CA GLY A 100 4.32 -24.35 3.22
C GLY A 100 3.16 -23.41 2.88
N LYS A 101 1.93 -23.79 3.23
CA LYS A 101 0.73 -22.95 3.01
C LYS A 101 0.47 -21.96 4.15
N PHE A 102 1.17 -22.10 5.27
CA PHE A 102 1.02 -21.22 6.43
C PHE A 102 2.10 -20.14 6.41
N ASN A 103 1.70 -18.89 6.63
CA ASN A 103 2.61 -17.76 6.79
C ASN A 103 2.26 -17.01 8.08
N LEU A 104 3.28 -16.64 8.84
CA LEU A 104 3.16 -15.84 10.06
C LEU A 104 4.10 -14.65 9.99
N LYS A 105 3.56 -13.45 10.27
CA LYS A 105 4.35 -12.22 10.38
C LYS A 105 4.19 -11.60 11.76
N LEU A 106 5.29 -11.09 12.32
CA LEU A 106 5.35 -10.48 13.65
C LEU A 106 6.18 -9.21 13.62
N GLY A 107 5.63 -8.10 14.11
CA GLY A 107 6.30 -6.81 14.17
C GLY A 107 5.49 -5.67 13.55
N LYS A 108 6.14 -4.61 13.09
CA LYS A 108 5.48 -3.55 12.32
C LYS A 108 5.54 -3.92 10.84
N MET A 109 4.39 -4.11 10.22
CA MET A 109 4.27 -4.65 8.87
C MET A 109 3.26 -3.88 8.03
N PRO A 110 3.22 -4.07 6.68
CA PRO A 110 2.21 -3.46 5.83
C PRO A 110 0.79 -3.84 6.23
N LEU A 111 -0.09 -2.85 6.25
CA LEU A 111 -1.54 -2.95 6.36
C LEU A 111 -2.13 -2.62 5.00
N TYR A 112 -2.37 -3.65 4.20
CA TYR A 112 -2.85 -3.53 2.84
C TYR A 112 -3.62 -4.78 2.43
N SER A 113 -4.72 -4.62 1.70
CA SER A 113 -5.46 -5.73 1.12
C SER A 113 -5.42 -5.70 -0.40
N ASN A 114 -5.12 -6.86 -0.99
CA ASN A 114 -5.29 -7.06 -2.42
C ASN A 114 -6.77 -7.21 -2.81
N VAL A 115 -7.67 -7.55 -1.89
CA VAL A 115 -9.10 -7.70 -2.16
C VAL A 115 -9.72 -6.36 -2.49
N ASP A 116 -9.47 -5.34 -1.69
CA ASP A 116 -9.97 -3.99 -1.95
C ASP A 116 -8.96 -3.07 -2.64
N GLU A 117 -7.80 -3.62 -3.06
CA GLU A 117 -6.72 -2.92 -3.74
C GLU A 117 -6.27 -1.64 -3.00
N GLY A 118 -6.28 -1.67 -1.64
CA GLY A 118 -5.92 -0.55 -0.79
C GLY A 118 -6.95 0.58 -0.76
N LEU A 119 -8.20 0.31 -1.10
CA LEU A 119 -9.30 1.28 -1.02
C LEU A 119 -9.54 1.74 0.41
N VAL A 120 -9.45 0.83 1.40
CA VAL A 120 -9.69 1.13 2.80
C VAL A 120 -8.44 1.71 3.46
N VAL A 121 -7.31 1.00 3.33
CA VAL A 121 -6.05 1.38 3.97
C VAL A 121 -4.84 0.82 3.23
N ASP A 122 -3.83 1.67 3.06
CA ASP A 122 -2.48 1.33 2.60
C ASP A 122 -1.46 2.02 3.51
N ASP A 123 -1.11 1.34 4.60
CA ASP A 123 -0.27 1.86 5.66
C ASP A 123 0.48 0.74 6.40
N PHE A 124 0.82 0.91 7.66
CA PHE A 124 1.56 -0.06 8.49
C PHE A 124 0.90 -0.20 9.86
N PHE A 125 0.85 -1.42 10.38
CA PHE A 125 0.42 -1.70 11.75
C PHE A 125 1.46 -2.51 12.51
N SER A 126 1.45 -2.41 13.82
CA SER A 126 2.32 -3.19 14.72
C SER A 126 1.50 -4.30 15.36
N GLY A 127 1.89 -5.55 15.13
CA GLY A 127 1.13 -6.70 15.62
C GLY A 127 1.56 -8.02 15.01
N ALA A 128 0.58 -8.88 14.79
CA ALA A 128 0.72 -10.19 14.17
C ALA A 128 -0.25 -10.34 12.99
N GLN A 129 0.19 -11.08 11.97
CA GLN A 129 -0.62 -11.49 10.83
C GLN A 129 -0.36 -12.96 10.56
N ALA A 130 -1.41 -13.78 10.45
CA ALA A 130 -1.33 -15.16 10.04
C ALA A 130 -2.18 -15.40 8.79
N SER A 131 -1.68 -16.20 7.87
CA SER A 131 -2.47 -16.59 6.70
C SER A 131 -2.25 -18.06 6.34
N TYR A 132 -3.27 -18.68 5.76
CA TYR A 132 -3.24 -20.06 5.31
C TYR A 132 -3.96 -20.23 3.98
N GLY A 133 -3.36 -20.99 3.10
CA GLY A 133 -3.95 -21.39 1.83
C GLY A 133 -3.16 -20.95 0.62
N ASN A 134 -3.64 -21.35 -0.57
CA ASN A 134 -3.09 -21.01 -1.87
C ASN A 134 -4.17 -20.33 -2.74
N LYS A 135 -4.97 -21.13 -3.51
CA LYS A 135 -6.08 -20.58 -4.31
C LYS A 135 -7.14 -19.93 -3.43
N PHE A 136 -7.59 -20.63 -2.40
CA PHE A 136 -8.34 -20.06 -1.29
C PHE A 136 -7.35 -19.70 -0.19
N LYS A 137 -7.38 -18.45 0.24
CA LYS A 137 -6.51 -17.95 1.31
C LYS A 137 -7.33 -17.24 2.36
N VAL A 138 -7.13 -17.64 3.60
CA VAL A 138 -7.62 -16.95 4.80
C VAL A 138 -6.47 -16.17 5.39
N LEU A 139 -6.73 -14.94 5.80
CA LEU A 139 -5.80 -14.08 6.51
C LEU A 139 -6.49 -13.51 7.75
N VAL A 140 -5.79 -13.49 8.86
CA VAL A 140 -6.20 -12.82 10.09
C VAL A 140 -5.06 -11.98 10.63
N GLU A 141 -5.38 -10.83 11.19
CA GLU A 141 -4.39 -9.90 11.71
C GLU A 141 -4.93 -9.14 12.93
N ALA A 142 -4.04 -8.80 13.85
CA ALA A 142 -4.38 -8.02 15.03
C ALA A 142 -3.18 -7.22 15.53
N GLY A 143 -3.44 -6.02 16.05
CA GLY A 143 -2.39 -5.14 16.55
C GLY A 143 -2.85 -3.73 16.81
N ARG A 144 -1.97 -2.77 16.49
CA ARG A 144 -2.16 -1.35 16.67
C ARG A 144 -1.84 -0.61 15.36
N TRP A 145 -2.75 0.27 14.94
CA TRP A 145 -2.55 1.16 13.79
C TRP A 145 -2.33 2.60 14.27
N ASN A 146 -1.34 3.29 13.69
CA ASN A 146 -1.03 4.68 14.01
C ASN A 146 -2.02 5.63 13.32
N LEU A 147 -2.77 6.40 14.12
CA LEU A 147 -3.79 7.33 13.62
C LEU A 147 -3.19 8.61 13.00
N GLY A 148 -1.92 8.89 13.22
CA GLY A 148 -1.23 10.03 12.59
C GLY A 148 -1.10 9.90 11.07
N ASP A 149 -1.16 8.67 10.56
CA ASP A 149 -1.11 8.35 9.12
C ASP A 149 -2.52 8.24 8.49
N ALA A 150 -3.58 8.31 9.32
CA ALA A 150 -4.97 8.36 8.86
C ALA A 150 -5.31 9.68 8.16
N ASN A 151 -6.47 9.75 7.51
CA ASN A 151 -6.98 11.00 6.98
C ASN A 151 -7.09 12.08 8.06
N LYS A 152 -7.01 13.36 7.69
CA LYS A 152 -6.92 14.49 8.65
C LYS A 152 -8.10 14.57 9.63
N GLY A 153 -9.26 14.09 9.26
CA GLY A 153 -10.43 14.09 10.14
C GLY A 153 -10.21 13.24 11.39
N ILE A 154 -9.46 12.14 11.26
CA ILE A 154 -9.11 11.20 12.33
C ILE A 154 -7.79 11.59 13.00
N ALA A 155 -6.77 11.96 12.20
CA ALA A 155 -5.42 12.29 12.68
C ALA A 155 -5.36 13.49 13.65
N ALA A 156 -6.35 14.38 13.61
CA ALA A 156 -6.45 15.52 14.53
C ALA A 156 -6.83 15.15 15.97
N ALA A 157 -7.15 13.88 16.24
CA ALA A 157 -7.54 13.41 17.56
C ALA A 157 -6.32 13.22 18.49
N THR A 158 -6.58 13.21 19.80
CA THR A 158 -5.53 13.06 20.82
C THR A 158 -4.96 11.65 20.93
N ASP A 159 -5.70 10.63 20.51
CA ASP A 159 -5.22 9.25 20.49
C ASP A 159 -4.20 9.04 19.36
N LYS A 160 -3.08 8.42 19.70
CA LYS A 160 -2.01 8.16 18.72
C LYS A 160 -2.18 6.86 17.94
N ALA A 161 -2.94 5.92 18.45
CA ALA A 161 -3.14 4.61 17.82
C ALA A 161 -4.52 4.03 18.12
N ALA A 162 -5.09 3.32 17.13
CA ALA A 162 -6.27 2.48 17.29
C ALA A 162 -5.88 1.03 17.56
N ASN A 163 -6.69 0.29 18.32
CA ASN A 163 -6.68 -1.16 18.27
C ASN A 163 -7.17 -1.59 16.89
N TYR A 164 -6.51 -2.58 16.31
CA TYR A 164 -6.81 -3.07 14.98
C TYR A 164 -6.99 -4.58 14.96
N GLN A 165 -7.98 -5.07 14.27
CA GLN A 165 -8.23 -6.47 13.98
C GLN A 165 -8.76 -6.58 12.55
N GLY A 166 -8.26 -7.57 11.80
CA GLY A 166 -8.65 -7.80 10.42
C GLY A 166 -8.82 -9.28 10.11
N ALA A 167 -9.72 -9.57 9.19
CA ALA A 167 -9.88 -10.89 8.59
C ALA A 167 -10.17 -10.74 7.09
N GLU A 168 -9.62 -11.63 6.27
CA GLU A 168 -9.82 -11.63 4.83
C GLU A 168 -9.92 -13.05 4.31
N LEU A 169 -10.86 -13.28 3.40
CA LEU A 169 -10.97 -14.49 2.59
C LEU A 169 -10.82 -14.10 1.12
N SER A 170 -9.82 -14.66 0.45
CA SER A 170 -9.56 -14.40 -0.96
C SER A 170 -9.49 -15.69 -1.79
N TYR A 171 -9.77 -15.56 -3.06
CA TYR A 171 -9.67 -16.61 -4.06
C TYR A 171 -8.92 -16.12 -5.28
N ALA A 172 -7.95 -16.92 -5.76
CA ALA A 172 -7.16 -16.63 -6.95
C ALA A 172 -7.08 -17.87 -7.83
N ASP A 173 -7.54 -17.77 -9.07
CA ASP A 173 -7.42 -18.85 -10.07
C ASP A 173 -7.25 -18.29 -11.48
N GLY A 174 -6.07 -18.50 -12.05
CA GLY A 174 -5.74 -18.09 -13.41
C GLY A 174 -5.97 -16.59 -13.65
N LYS A 175 -7.06 -16.24 -14.29
CA LYS A 175 -7.41 -14.87 -14.69
C LYS A 175 -8.20 -14.10 -13.62
N PHE A 176 -8.68 -14.78 -12.60
CA PHE A 176 -9.55 -14.19 -11.58
C PHE A 176 -8.86 -14.09 -10.24
N TYR A 177 -9.03 -12.96 -9.59
CA TYR A 177 -8.72 -12.73 -8.18
C TYR A 177 -9.90 -11.99 -7.53
N GLY A 178 -10.29 -12.36 -6.31
CA GLY A 178 -11.34 -11.65 -5.58
C GLY A 178 -11.49 -12.15 -4.16
N GLY A 179 -12.31 -11.46 -3.38
CA GLY A 179 -12.51 -11.83 -2.00
C GLY A 179 -13.36 -10.85 -1.20
N VAL A 180 -13.39 -11.10 0.10
CA VAL A 180 -14.07 -10.26 1.10
C VAL A 180 -13.14 -10.01 2.26
N GLY A 181 -13.20 -8.82 2.85
CA GLY A 181 -12.41 -8.40 3.99
C GLY A 181 -13.28 -7.76 5.06
N TYR A 182 -12.84 -7.86 6.31
CA TYR A 182 -13.40 -7.15 7.45
C TYR A 182 -12.28 -6.52 8.26
N ARG A 183 -12.45 -5.26 8.64
CA ARG A 183 -11.50 -4.53 9.49
C ARG A 183 -12.24 -3.81 10.61
N HIS A 184 -11.76 -4.04 11.81
CA HIS A 184 -12.21 -3.39 13.02
C HIS A 184 -11.11 -2.48 13.57
N PHE A 185 -11.43 -1.20 13.72
CA PHE A 185 -10.59 -0.22 14.41
C PHE A 185 -11.33 0.34 15.62
N SER A 186 -10.65 0.48 16.75
CA SER A 186 -11.22 1.02 17.98
C SER A 186 -10.31 2.07 18.61
N SER A 187 -10.84 3.29 18.78
CA SER A 187 -10.17 4.44 19.40
C SER A 187 -11.19 5.53 19.72
N GLU A 188 -10.99 6.25 20.83
CA GLU A 188 -11.76 7.47 21.17
C GLU A 188 -11.65 8.56 20.09
N ALA A 189 -10.64 8.49 19.22
CA ALA A 189 -10.47 9.39 18.10
C ALA A 189 -11.71 9.44 17.18
N PHE A 190 -12.37 8.30 16.96
CA PHE A 190 -13.54 8.23 16.09
C PHE A 190 -14.73 9.03 16.64
N LYS A 191 -14.89 9.17 17.95
CA LYS A 191 -15.95 10.00 18.57
C LYS A 191 -15.82 11.49 18.24
N ARG A 192 -14.63 11.93 17.83
CA ARG A 192 -14.31 13.33 17.55
C ARG A 192 -14.40 13.70 16.07
N VAL A 193 -14.61 12.73 15.22
CA VAL A 193 -14.82 12.95 13.79
C VAL A 193 -16.19 13.60 13.62
N THR A 194 -16.20 14.88 13.27
CA THR A 194 -17.40 15.74 13.24
C THR A 194 -18.43 15.32 12.20
N ASN A 195 -18.03 14.51 11.21
CA ASN A 195 -18.91 14.07 10.14
C ASN A 195 -18.92 12.54 10.03
N GLY A 196 -19.87 11.90 10.71
CA GLY A 196 -20.23 10.56 10.37
C GLY A 196 -20.10 9.47 11.41
N TYR A 197 -19.61 9.74 12.62
CA TYR A 197 -19.54 8.75 13.70
C TYR A 197 -20.50 9.01 14.86
N ASN A 198 -21.53 9.81 14.62
CA ASN A 198 -22.53 10.16 15.61
C ASN A 198 -23.88 9.55 15.22
N ASN A 199 -24.03 8.25 15.41
CA ASN A 199 -25.27 7.53 15.14
C ASN A 199 -26.31 7.86 16.21
N SER A 200 -27.40 8.52 15.82
CA SER A 200 -28.56 8.79 16.66
C SER A 200 -28.23 9.48 18.01
N GLY A 201 -27.22 10.36 18.01
CA GLY A 201 -26.79 11.07 19.19
C GLY A 201 -25.77 10.33 20.07
N SER A 202 -25.32 9.14 19.69
CA SER A 202 -24.33 8.38 20.45
C SER A 202 -23.02 8.28 19.65
N PRO A 203 -21.95 9.03 19.99
CA PRO A 203 -20.67 8.97 19.32
C PRO A 203 -20.08 7.55 19.35
N GLN A 204 -19.65 7.04 18.19
CA GLN A 204 -19.03 5.73 18.07
C GLN A 204 -17.49 5.84 18.22
N ASP A 205 -16.90 4.92 18.99
CA ASP A 205 -15.44 4.80 19.21
C ASP A 205 -14.76 3.79 18.30
N LYS A 206 -15.42 3.35 17.24
CA LYS A 206 -14.97 2.27 16.35
C LYS A 206 -15.39 2.49 14.91
N ALA A 207 -14.58 1.91 14.01
CA ALA A 207 -14.92 1.73 12.61
C ALA A 207 -14.95 0.24 12.30
N ASP A 208 -16.06 -0.24 11.76
CA ASP A 208 -16.28 -1.62 11.31
C ASP A 208 -16.47 -1.60 9.80
N ILE A 209 -15.39 -1.94 9.05
CA ILE A 209 -15.37 -1.79 7.60
C ILE A 209 -15.36 -3.16 6.93
N TRP A 210 -16.42 -3.43 6.18
CA TRP A 210 -16.50 -4.56 5.26
C TRP A 210 -16.04 -4.12 3.89
N SER A 211 -15.23 -4.94 3.23
CA SER A 211 -14.80 -4.72 1.86
C SER A 211 -15.01 -5.96 0.99
N VAL A 212 -15.24 -5.74 -0.29
CA VAL A 212 -15.30 -6.77 -1.32
C VAL A 212 -14.61 -6.24 -2.56
N GLY A 213 -13.92 -7.12 -3.26
CA GLY A 213 -13.29 -6.74 -4.52
C GLY A 213 -13.00 -7.95 -5.40
N ALA A 214 -12.87 -7.66 -6.69
CA ALA A 214 -12.52 -8.64 -7.68
C ALA A 214 -11.77 -8.00 -8.86
N LYS A 215 -10.88 -8.79 -9.47
CA LYS A 215 -10.15 -8.43 -10.68
C LYS A 215 -10.16 -9.59 -11.65
N TYR A 216 -10.45 -9.30 -12.91
CA TYR A 216 -10.42 -10.26 -14.00
C TYR A 216 -9.46 -9.79 -15.09
N SER A 217 -8.49 -10.64 -15.43
CA SER A 217 -7.55 -10.43 -16.54
C SER A 217 -8.10 -11.10 -17.81
N PHE A 218 -8.60 -10.31 -18.76
CA PHE A 218 -9.10 -10.82 -20.03
C PHE A 218 -8.00 -11.51 -20.82
N ASP A 219 -6.85 -10.85 -20.86
CA ASP A 219 -5.62 -11.35 -21.45
C ASP A 219 -4.38 -10.75 -20.72
N LYS A 220 -3.19 -10.89 -21.33
CA LYS A 220 -1.93 -10.36 -20.77
C LYS A 220 -1.86 -8.83 -20.72
N ASN A 221 -2.75 -8.14 -21.42
CA ASN A 221 -2.72 -6.69 -21.58
C ASN A 221 -3.93 -6.00 -20.94
N LEU A 222 -5.07 -6.67 -20.82
CA LEU A 222 -6.31 -6.04 -20.39
C LEU A 222 -6.85 -6.70 -19.13
N ALA A 223 -7.10 -5.91 -18.09
CA ALA A 223 -7.73 -6.34 -16.86
C ALA A 223 -8.76 -5.32 -16.37
N LEU A 224 -9.84 -5.81 -15.78
CA LEU A 224 -10.85 -5.00 -15.10
C LEU A 224 -10.91 -5.41 -13.64
N GLY A 225 -10.78 -4.44 -12.74
CA GLY A 225 -10.91 -4.60 -11.30
C GLY A 225 -11.96 -3.67 -10.72
N GLY A 226 -12.48 -4.05 -9.57
CA GLY A 226 -13.37 -3.20 -8.81
C GLY A 226 -13.41 -3.60 -7.35
N SER A 227 -13.61 -2.62 -6.49
CA SER A 227 -13.71 -2.80 -5.05
C SER A 227 -14.78 -1.89 -4.45
N TYR A 228 -15.36 -2.35 -3.35
CA TYR A 228 -16.33 -1.61 -2.56
C TYR A 228 -16.05 -1.83 -1.08
N ALA A 229 -16.23 -0.78 -0.27
CA ALA A 229 -16.07 -0.84 1.18
C ALA A 229 -17.20 -0.05 1.86
N LYS A 230 -17.65 -0.55 3.01
CA LYS A 230 -18.66 0.12 3.84
C LYS A 230 -18.29 0.04 5.32
N ASN A 231 -18.29 1.20 5.98
CA ASN A 231 -18.17 1.33 7.43
C ASN A 231 -19.57 1.33 8.07
N THR A 232 -19.87 0.29 8.83
CA THR A 232 -21.20 0.14 9.46
C THR A 232 -21.38 0.97 10.73
N LYS A 233 -20.33 1.68 11.20
CA LYS A 233 -20.36 2.54 12.39
C LYS A 233 -20.45 4.02 12.04
N ALA A 234 -20.32 4.39 10.78
CA ALA A 234 -20.47 5.76 10.33
C ALA A 234 -21.87 6.00 9.72
N ASP A 235 -22.43 7.21 9.93
CA ASP A 235 -23.72 7.64 9.38
C ASP A 235 -23.60 8.26 7.99
N LYS A 236 -22.45 8.90 7.75
CA LYS A 236 -22.17 9.66 6.53
C LYS A 236 -20.79 9.32 6.02
N LEU A 237 -20.59 9.46 4.72
CA LEU A 237 -19.30 9.18 4.07
C LEU A 237 -18.81 7.76 4.41
N ASP A 238 -19.75 6.84 4.52
CA ASP A 238 -19.60 5.50 5.09
C ASP A 238 -19.27 4.43 4.05
N HIS A 239 -19.24 4.77 2.78
CA HIS A 239 -18.94 3.85 1.70
C HIS A 239 -17.98 4.42 0.68
N SER A 240 -17.14 3.57 0.15
CA SER A 240 -16.19 3.87 -0.92
C SER A 240 -16.24 2.79 -1.99
N GLY A 241 -15.87 3.16 -3.21
CA GLY A 241 -15.80 2.22 -4.33
C GLY A 241 -14.84 2.68 -5.41
N SER A 242 -14.28 1.72 -6.12
CA SER A 242 -13.39 1.95 -7.26
C SER A 242 -13.68 0.92 -8.33
N ILE A 243 -13.70 1.34 -9.58
CA ILE A 243 -13.65 0.47 -10.76
C ILE A 243 -12.52 0.95 -11.66
N GLN A 244 -11.68 0.03 -12.12
CA GLN A 244 -10.48 0.36 -12.89
C GLN A 244 -10.28 -0.61 -14.04
N LEU A 245 -10.05 -0.08 -15.22
CA LEU A 245 -9.61 -0.79 -16.40
C LEU A 245 -8.12 -0.53 -16.61
N ASP A 246 -7.32 -1.58 -16.58
CA ASP A 246 -5.88 -1.57 -16.80
C ASP A 246 -5.56 -2.03 -18.22
N TYR A 247 -4.68 -1.33 -18.91
CA TYR A 247 -4.13 -1.73 -20.19
C TYR A 247 -2.60 -1.85 -20.10
N LYS A 248 -2.07 -3.03 -20.40
CA LYS A 248 -0.65 -3.38 -20.27
C LYS A 248 -0.13 -3.18 -18.83
N GLY A 249 1.14 -2.83 -18.68
CA GLY A 249 1.79 -2.55 -17.41
C GLY A 249 3.26 -2.17 -17.62
N ALA A 250 3.70 -1.11 -16.98
CA ALA A 250 5.08 -0.69 -16.95
C ALA A 250 5.86 -1.59 -15.98
N LYS A 251 6.76 -2.42 -16.48
CA LYS A 251 7.60 -3.33 -15.68
C LYS A 251 9.00 -2.74 -15.55
N LYS A 252 9.42 -2.34 -14.36
CA LYS A 252 10.69 -1.64 -14.10
C LYS A 252 11.94 -2.33 -14.67
N THR A 253 11.91 -3.65 -14.83
CA THR A 253 13.01 -4.44 -15.39
C THR A 253 13.01 -4.50 -16.92
N ASP A 254 11.92 -4.05 -17.56
CA ASP A 254 11.68 -4.16 -19.00
C ASP A 254 11.65 -2.76 -19.61
N MET A 255 12.78 -2.33 -20.18
CA MET A 255 12.94 -1.02 -20.82
C MET A 255 12.00 -0.90 -22.02
N GLY A 256 11.31 0.23 -22.15
CA GLY A 256 10.31 0.49 -23.17
C GLY A 256 8.91 0.00 -22.79
N SER A 257 8.76 -0.77 -21.72
CA SER A 257 7.43 -1.19 -21.26
C SER A 257 6.61 -0.01 -20.76
N TRP A 258 5.30 -0.06 -21.01
CA TRP A 258 4.35 0.96 -20.58
C TRP A 258 3.01 0.36 -20.23
N GLY A 259 2.21 1.11 -19.51
CA GLY A 259 0.85 0.76 -19.21
C GLY A 259 0.03 2.00 -18.86
N ALA A 260 -1.29 1.87 -18.97
CA ALA A 260 -2.21 2.94 -18.66
C ALA A 260 -3.43 2.37 -17.94
N TYR A 261 -4.12 3.21 -17.17
CA TYR A 261 -5.40 2.87 -16.60
C TYR A 261 -6.39 4.03 -16.70
N VAL A 262 -7.66 3.68 -16.67
CA VAL A 262 -8.76 4.58 -16.38
C VAL A 262 -9.59 4.00 -15.25
N ALA A 263 -9.92 4.85 -14.28
CA ALA A 263 -10.73 4.44 -13.13
C ALA A 263 -11.80 5.47 -12.81
N TYR A 264 -12.92 5.01 -12.27
CA TYR A 264 -13.85 5.86 -11.55
C TYR A 264 -13.77 5.54 -10.06
N ARG A 265 -13.56 6.54 -9.25
CA ARG A 265 -13.37 6.40 -7.81
C ARG A 265 -14.41 7.21 -7.04
N HIS A 266 -14.92 6.62 -5.98
CA HIS A 266 -15.69 7.27 -4.93
C HIS A 266 -14.97 6.95 -3.62
N VAL A 267 -14.25 7.91 -3.06
CA VAL A 267 -13.39 7.74 -1.89
C VAL A 267 -13.94 8.61 -0.77
N ALA A 268 -14.60 7.99 0.20
CA ALA A 268 -15.26 8.67 1.30
C ALA A 268 -14.47 8.48 2.61
N ALA A 269 -14.32 9.55 3.38
CA ALA A 269 -13.39 9.65 4.50
C ALA A 269 -13.62 8.60 5.62
N ASN A 270 -14.86 8.16 5.82
CA ASN A 270 -15.19 7.22 6.90
C ASN A 270 -15.14 5.75 6.46
N ALA A 271 -14.98 5.48 5.16
CA ALA A 271 -14.78 4.13 4.63
C ALA A 271 -13.35 3.91 4.12
N SER A 272 -12.69 4.96 3.63
CA SER A 272 -11.29 4.97 3.21
C SER A 272 -10.46 5.75 4.22
N LEU A 273 -9.92 5.05 5.23
CA LEU A 273 -9.24 5.68 6.35
C LEU A 273 -7.83 6.18 5.96
N ALA A 274 -7.14 5.45 5.08
CA ALA A 274 -5.85 5.80 4.51
C ALA A 274 -5.66 5.11 3.14
N PRO A 275 -6.40 5.53 2.10
CA PRO A 275 -6.39 4.84 0.81
C PRO A 275 -5.06 4.98 0.05
N THR A 276 -4.78 4.03 -0.85
CA THR A 276 -3.51 3.95 -1.60
C THR A 276 -3.34 4.99 -2.70
N TYR A 277 -4.39 5.71 -3.08
CA TYR A 277 -4.39 6.52 -4.30
C TYR A 277 -3.53 7.78 -4.19
N SER A 278 -2.56 7.94 -5.10
CA SER A 278 -1.67 9.12 -5.14
C SER A 278 -2.39 10.41 -5.55
N THR A 279 -3.53 10.29 -6.21
CA THR A 279 -4.38 11.40 -6.66
C THR A 279 -5.48 11.75 -5.68
N ASP A 280 -5.62 10.98 -4.60
CA ASP A 280 -6.55 11.24 -3.52
C ASP A 280 -6.25 12.57 -2.83
N GLN A 281 -7.31 13.32 -2.52
CA GLN A 281 -7.23 14.61 -1.84
C GLN A 281 -7.59 14.55 -0.36
N LEU A 282 -7.89 13.37 0.18
CA LEU A 282 -8.15 13.21 1.61
C LEU A 282 -6.94 13.67 2.44
N GLY A 283 -7.19 14.68 3.25
CA GLY A 283 -6.14 15.28 4.07
C GLY A 283 -5.26 16.32 3.37
N SER A 284 -5.41 16.56 2.08
CA SER A 284 -4.68 17.61 1.34
C SER A 284 -5.54 18.82 1.04
N ALA A 285 -6.66 18.66 0.35
CA ALA A 285 -7.58 19.73 0.01
C ALA A 285 -9.00 19.51 0.56
N THR A 286 -9.38 18.25 0.78
CA THR A 286 -10.67 17.90 1.41
C THR A 286 -10.47 16.88 2.54
N ILE A 287 -11.32 16.96 3.56
CA ILE A 287 -11.37 16.00 4.66
C ILE A 287 -12.56 15.03 4.54
N TYR A 288 -13.41 15.21 3.54
CA TYR A 288 -14.67 14.46 3.38
C TYR A 288 -14.57 13.37 2.34
N GLY A 289 -13.77 13.58 1.31
CA GLY A 289 -13.59 12.65 0.22
C GLY A 289 -14.02 13.19 -1.13
N THR A 290 -13.75 12.41 -2.17
CA THR A 290 -13.94 12.80 -3.57
C THR A 290 -14.57 11.70 -4.40
N LYS A 291 -15.23 12.07 -5.49
CA LYS A 291 -15.69 11.17 -6.55
C LYS A 291 -15.29 11.70 -7.91
N GLY A 292 -14.86 10.84 -8.81
CA GLY A 292 -14.49 11.28 -10.17
C GLY A 292 -13.66 10.26 -10.94
N TRP A 293 -13.15 10.73 -12.07
CA TRP A 293 -12.32 9.95 -12.97
C TRP A 293 -10.84 10.13 -12.66
N ASP A 294 -10.11 9.03 -12.66
CA ASP A 294 -8.67 8.96 -12.44
C ASP A 294 -8.01 8.25 -13.61
N PHE A 295 -6.98 8.86 -14.18
CA PHE A 295 -6.25 8.37 -15.34
C PHE A 295 -4.77 8.26 -14.96
N GLY A 296 -4.10 7.21 -15.41
CA GLY A 296 -2.68 7.08 -15.19
C GLY A 296 -1.96 6.40 -16.33
N VAL A 297 -0.71 6.82 -16.51
CA VAL A 297 0.23 6.23 -17.47
C VAL A 297 1.56 6.00 -16.76
N GLY A 298 2.14 4.82 -16.94
CA GLY A 298 3.49 4.47 -16.53
C GLY A 298 4.35 4.11 -17.74
N TYR A 299 5.63 4.48 -17.70
CA TYR A 299 6.61 4.18 -18.74
C TYR A 299 7.99 3.90 -18.12
N VAL A 300 8.73 2.96 -18.67
CA VAL A 300 10.09 2.58 -18.26
C VAL A 300 11.09 3.04 -19.33
N PRO A 301 11.63 4.28 -19.23
CA PRO A 301 12.59 4.79 -20.22
C PRO A 301 13.93 4.05 -20.20
N PHE A 302 14.35 3.58 -19.02
CA PHE A 302 15.56 2.80 -18.81
C PHE A 302 15.29 1.67 -17.85
N LYS A 303 16.03 0.58 -17.91
CA LYS A 303 15.94 -0.51 -16.93
C LYS A 303 16.05 0.05 -15.52
N ASN A 304 15.12 -0.35 -14.64
CA ASN A 304 15.00 0.11 -13.25
C ASN A 304 14.69 1.60 -13.06
N VAL A 305 14.21 2.29 -14.10
CA VAL A 305 13.70 3.66 -14.02
C VAL A 305 12.24 3.66 -14.45
N LEU A 306 11.32 4.02 -13.54
CA LEU A 306 9.88 4.08 -13.81
C LEU A 306 9.41 5.52 -13.70
N THR A 307 8.77 6.02 -14.75
CA THR A 307 8.06 7.29 -14.78
C THR A 307 6.55 7.06 -14.73
N GLN A 308 5.82 7.89 -14.00
CA GLN A 308 4.35 7.83 -13.92
C GLN A 308 3.76 9.22 -13.91
N VAL A 309 2.63 9.36 -14.60
CA VAL A 309 1.77 10.55 -14.54
C VAL A 309 0.35 10.08 -14.28
N GLN A 310 -0.33 10.73 -13.34
CA GLN A 310 -1.73 10.45 -13.00
C GLN A 310 -2.50 11.77 -12.95
N TYR A 311 -3.77 11.73 -13.34
CA TYR A 311 -4.63 12.89 -13.32
C TYR A 311 -6.03 12.50 -12.84
N PHE A 312 -6.46 13.13 -11.76
CA PHE A 312 -7.82 13.02 -11.23
C PHE A 312 -8.62 14.27 -11.58
N ASN A 313 -9.86 14.06 -11.99
CA ASN A 313 -10.84 15.11 -12.21
C ASN A 313 -12.19 14.68 -11.65
N GLY A 314 -12.68 15.42 -10.67
CA GLY A 314 -13.88 15.04 -9.95
C GLY A 314 -14.46 16.16 -9.10
N LYS A 315 -15.17 15.75 -8.07
CA LYS A 315 -15.86 16.63 -7.12
C LYS A 315 -15.65 16.16 -5.70
N GLU A 316 -15.70 17.10 -4.75
CA GLU A 316 -15.84 16.80 -3.33
C GLU A 316 -17.22 16.20 -3.04
N LEU A 317 -17.29 15.29 -2.04
CA LEU A 317 -18.53 14.54 -1.75
C LEU A 317 -19.60 15.36 -1.03
N THR A 318 -19.22 16.42 -0.34
CA THR A 318 -20.14 17.19 0.52
C THR A 318 -20.57 18.52 -0.09
N THR A 319 -19.68 19.18 -0.82
CA THR A 319 -19.94 20.52 -1.40
C THR A 319 -20.22 20.45 -2.91
N ASP A 320 -19.88 19.33 -3.57
CA ASP A 320 -19.84 19.18 -5.03
C ASP A 320 -18.83 20.10 -5.74
N ASP A 321 -17.94 20.76 -4.97
CA ASP A 321 -16.88 21.60 -5.53
C ASP A 321 -15.95 20.79 -6.42
N LYS A 322 -15.51 21.41 -7.51
CA LYS A 322 -14.61 20.78 -8.45
C LYS A 322 -13.22 20.59 -7.85
N VAL A 323 -12.69 19.37 -7.95
CA VAL A 323 -11.36 19.01 -7.49
C VAL A 323 -10.57 18.32 -8.60
N GLN A 324 -9.30 18.67 -8.70
CA GLN A 324 -8.38 18.10 -9.68
C GLN A 324 -7.02 17.85 -9.03
N THR A 325 -6.39 16.75 -9.36
CA THR A 325 -5.01 16.43 -8.93
C THR A 325 -4.19 15.98 -10.12
N LEU A 326 -3.06 16.65 -10.34
CA LEU A 326 -1.99 16.14 -11.19
C LEU A 326 -0.89 15.56 -10.32
N TYR A 327 -0.52 14.32 -10.57
CA TYR A 327 0.57 13.63 -9.90
C TYR A 327 1.62 13.17 -10.90
N GLY A 328 2.90 13.42 -10.60
CA GLY A 328 4.04 12.93 -11.36
C GLY A 328 5.03 12.20 -10.45
N ARG A 329 5.64 11.13 -10.95
CA ARG A 329 6.67 10.39 -10.23
C ARG A 329 7.75 9.88 -11.18
N VAL A 330 9.01 9.96 -10.72
CA VAL A 330 10.14 9.22 -11.30
C VAL A 330 10.79 8.42 -10.19
N SER A 331 10.97 7.12 -10.41
CA SER A 331 11.57 6.19 -9.44
C SER A 331 12.78 5.50 -10.06
N PHE A 332 13.88 5.47 -9.31
CA PHE A 332 15.12 4.76 -9.62
C PHE A 332 15.25 3.61 -8.62
N PHE A 333 15.28 2.37 -9.12
CA PHE A 333 15.40 1.16 -8.30
C PHE A 333 16.80 0.56 -8.39
N PHE A 334 17.36 0.13 -7.26
CA PHE A 334 18.69 -0.47 -7.16
C PHE A 334 18.74 -1.59 -6.11
#